data_30be15d6d2c976fddc745ed42e5c55ca
#
_entry.id   30be15d6d2c976fddc745ed42e5c55ca
#
_cell.length_a   1.000
_cell.length_b   1.000
_cell.length_c   1.000
_cell.angle_alpha   90.00
_cell.angle_beta   90.00
_cell.angle_gamma   90.00
#
_symmetry.space_group_name_H-M   'P 1'
#
loop_
_entity.id
_entity.type
_entity.pdbx_description
1 polymer ?
#
loop_
_entity_poly.entity_id
_entity_poly.type
_entity_poly.pdbx_seq_one_letter_code
_entity_poly.pdbx_strand_id
1 'polypeptide(L)'
;MSQSLNHFAQLEILDLRHFSAAQLRPLLRDEAERWQRRLHWDYGRASSMLLDYLDSRILPGYVALQAGNIVGYAFCVCEGVKAVIGDVYAFGETESTVNPICDTLLHHLLELVQATPGVDRVESQLLMFPDGALGEAFRARGFVSFPRCFMLRDLEAHPSRLDTDPALLHPGRGLILQAWQPEFYEGTAQLIHRCYANHMDAGINDQYRTLHGAQRFLHNIIRFPGCGVFDPENSWVLRDADASANNHSGDPAMRTPAIEAVLLCSRVRGDVNHITQICITPSLRGHGLGQMMLEHCAREGMKRGVRQLSLTVTEANLPARHLYERNGFSTLHRFEAMVRDSSAASELERPNLSVVRAG
;
A
#
# COMPACT_ATOMS: atom_id res chain seq x y z
N MET A 1 36.26 -1.98 45.85
CA MET A 1 35.24 -2.80 45.20
C MET A 1 34.07 -1.88 44.88
N SER A 2 34.07 -1.29 43.69
CA SER A 2 33.02 -0.36 43.26
C SER A 2 32.07 -1.17 42.37
N GLN A 3 30.88 -1.45 42.86
CA GLN A 3 29.82 -2.08 42.06
C GLN A 3 29.36 -1.04 41.03
N SER A 4 29.71 -1.28 39.75
CA SER A 4 29.09 -0.61 38.63
C SER A 4 27.64 -1.06 38.58
N LEU A 5 26.75 -0.25 39.15
CA LEU A 5 25.31 -0.34 38.88
C LEU A 5 25.12 -0.02 37.40
N ASN A 6 25.00 -1.07 36.55
CA ASN A 6 24.43 -0.96 35.26
C ASN A 6 22.99 -0.47 35.41
N HIS A 7 22.79 0.84 35.39
CA HIS A 7 21.50 1.42 35.13
C HIS A 7 21.16 1.09 33.68
N PHE A 8 20.50 -0.04 33.45
CA PHE A 8 19.70 -0.20 32.23
C PHE A 8 18.67 0.93 32.30
N ALA A 9 18.88 1.97 31.54
CA ALA A 9 17.94 3.08 31.47
C ALA A 9 16.57 2.48 31.13
N GLN A 10 15.63 2.61 32.08
CA GLN A 10 14.29 2.06 31.96
C GLN A 10 13.62 2.64 30.69
N LEU A 11 13.04 1.79 29.90
CA LEU A 11 12.25 2.20 28.74
C LEU A 11 10.90 2.71 29.23
N GLU A 12 10.55 3.94 28.88
CA GLU A 12 9.28 4.58 29.20
C GLU A 12 8.44 4.66 27.93
N ILE A 13 7.18 4.24 27.98
CA ILE A 13 6.24 4.33 26.86
C ILE A 13 5.18 5.37 27.21
N LEU A 14 5.11 6.43 26.41
CA LEU A 14 4.23 7.57 26.63
C LEU A 14 3.33 7.80 25.40
N ASP A 15 2.20 8.47 25.62
CA ASP A 15 1.26 8.81 24.55
C ASP A 15 1.90 9.78 23.55
N LEU A 16 1.84 9.43 22.26
CA LEU A 16 2.41 10.20 21.15
C LEU A 16 1.88 11.65 21.12
N ARG A 17 0.64 11.87 21.52
CA ARG A 17 0.00 13.20 21.51
C ARG A 17 0.61 14.21 22.46
N HIS A 18 1.47 13.78 23.38
CA HIS A 18 2.22 14.66 24.26
C HIS A 18 3.48 15.26 23.61
N PHE A 19 3.87 14.75 22.43
CA PHE A 19 5.08 15.15 21.74
C PHE A 19 4.78 16.03 20.51
N SER A 20 5.69 16.93 20.21
CA SER A 20 5.62 17.82 19.05
C SER A 20 6.39 17.23 17.87
N ALA A 21 6.07 17.71 16.67
CA ALA A 21 6.84 17.41 15.46
C ALA A 21 8.35 17.71 15.60
N ALA A 22 8.69 18.81 16.28
CA ALA A 22 10.09 19.18 16.50
C ALA A 22 10.88 18.13 17.28
N GLN A 23 10.26 17.50 18.26
CA GLN A 23 10.87 16.46 19.10
C GLN A 23 11.06 15.14 18.33
N LEU A 24 10.15 14.79 17.42
CA LEU A 24 10.20 13.55 16.63
C LEU A 24 11.01 13.69 15.33
N ARG A 25 11.27 14.91 14.88
CA ARG A 25 11.99 15.18 13.62
C ARG A 25 13.33 14.45 13.47
N PRO A 26 14.20 14.31 14.51
CA PRO A 26 15.43 13.54 14.35
C PRO A 26 15.18 12.06 14.03
N LEU A 27 14.18 11.44 14.67
CA LEU A 27 13.79 10.04 14.44
C LEU A 27 13.24 9.84 13.03
N LEU A 28 12.36 10.72 12.57
CA LEU A 28 11.79 10.68 11.23
C LEU A 28 12.82 10.90 10.11
N ARG A 29 13.89 11.64 10.39
CA ARG A 29 15.00 11.79 9.45
C ARG A 29 15.80 10.50 9.29
N ASP A 30 16.14 9.85 10.40
CA ASP A 30 16.84 8.57 10.39
C ASP A 30 16.02 7.50 9.66
N GLU A 31 14.72 7.47 9.94
CA GLU A 31 13.79 6.60 9.25
C GLU A 31 13.74 6.88 7.74
N ALA A 32 13.63 8.15 7.32
CA ALA A 32 13.61 8.53 5.91
C ALA A 32 14.88 8.08 5.17
N GLU A 33 16.07 8.21 5.80
CA GLU A 33 17.31 7.68 5.24
C GLU A 33 17.27 6.16 5.09
N ARG A 34 16.62 5.47 6.02
CA ARG A 34 16.47 4.02 5.95
C ARG A 34 15.54 3.59 4.83
N TRP A 35 14.40 4.26 4.64
CA TRP A 35 13.51 4.06 3.50
C TRP A 35 14.24 4.22 2.18
N GLN A 36 15.08 5.25 2.07
CA GLN A 36 15.86 5.50 0.86
C GLN A 36 16.88 4.38 0.59
N ARG A 37 17.61 3.93 1.60
CA ARG A 37 18.60 2.86 1.44
C ARG A 37 17.96 1.51 1.10
N ARG A 38 16.85 1.16 1.77
CA ARG A 38 16.26 -0.17 1.67
C ARG A 38 15.31 -0.32 0.48
N LEU A 39 14.48 0.67 0.22
CA LEU A 39 13.40 0.58 -0.76
C LEU A 39 13.57 1.56 -1.92
N HIS A 40 14.64 2.32 -1.98
CA HIS A 40 14.88 3.40 -2.96
C HIS A 40 13.76 4.45 -2.95
N TRP A 41 13.20 4.72 -1.77
CA TRP A 41 12.02 5.55 -1.57
C TRP A 41 12.37 6.82 -0.79
N ASP A 42 12.05 7.99 -1.34
CA ASP A 42 12.13 9.25 -0.61
C ASP A 42 10.89 9.41 0.27
N TYR A 43 11.06 9.12 1.56
CA TYR A 43 10.00 9.22 2.57
C TYR A 43 9.77 10.67 3.04
N GLY A 44 10.52 11.65 2.55
CA GLY A 44 10.52 13.04 3.06
C GLY A 44 9.14 13.71 2.97
N ARG A 45 8.34 13.46 1.94
CA ARG A 45 6.98 14.02 1.82
C ARG A 45 6.00 13.37 2.78
N ALA A 46 6.05 12.06 2.93
CA ALA A 46 5.21 11.34 3.89
C ALA A 46 5.55 11.74 5.33
N SER A 47 6.84 11.85 5.67
CA SER A 47 7.29 12.31 6.98
C SER A 47 6.91 13.77 7.25
N SER A 48 6.91 14.66 6.25
CA SER A 48 6.44 16.04 6.42
C SER A 48 4.96 16.09 6.76
N MET A 49 4.13 15.32 6.07
CA MET A 49 2.70 15.21 6.38
C MET A 49 2.48 14.63 7.78
N LEU A 50 3.26 13.61 8.16
CA LEU A 50 3.20 13.04 9.52
C LEU A 50 3.54 14.08 10.58
N LEU A 51 4.54 14.95 10.34
CA LEU A 51 4.87 16.05 11.25
C LEU A 51 3.71 17.02 11.46
N ASP A 52 2.93 17.34 10.43
CA ASP A 52 1.74 18.20 10.56
C ASP A 52 0.65 17.53 11.40
N TYR A 53 0.45 16.22 11.26
CA TYR A 53 -0.45 15.45 12.10
C TYR A 53 0.02 15.34 13.56
N LEU A 54 1.33 15.23 13.80
CA LEU A 54 1.91 15.22 15.14
C LEU A 54 1.67 16.54 15.88
N ASP A 55 1.87 17.67 15.20
CA ASP A 55 1.62 18.99 15.80
C ASP A 55 0.12 19.23 16.07
N SER A 56 -0.77 18.63 15.30
CA SER A 56 -2.21 18.66 15.58
C SER A 56 -2.65 17.75 16.74
N ARG A 57 -1.76 16.87 17.22
CA ARG A 57 -1.98 15.96 18.39
C ARG A 57 -3.17 15.03 18.26
N ILE A 58 -3.52 14.64 17.05
CA ILE A 58 -4.68 13.79 16.77
C ILE A 58 -4.33 12.32 16.54
N LEU A 59 -3.04 12.00 16.31
CA LEU A 59 -2.64 10.63 16.03
C LEU A 59 -2.56 9.79 17.31
N PRO A 60 -3.36 8.73 17.45
CA PRO A 60 -3.21 7.76 18.51
C PRO A 60 -1.91 6.98 18.32
N GLY A 61 -1.16 6.80 19.40
CA GLY A 61 0.11 6.07 19.32
C GLY A 61 0.97 6.29 20.55
N TYR A 62 2.21 5.85 20.44
CA TYR A 62 3.17 5.87 21.55
C TYR A 62 4.55 6.34 21.11
N VAL A 63 5.28 6.88 22.06
CA VAL A 63 6.70 7.23 21.98
C VAL A 63 7.45 6.43 23.03
N ALA A 64 8.57 5.87 22.65
CA ALA A 64 9.51 5.22 23.56
C ALA A 64 10.62 6.20 23.95
N LEU A 65 10.85 6.36 25.26
CA LEU A 65 11.97 7.12 25.79
C LEU A 65 12.95 6.19 26.52
N GLN A 66 14.22 6.46 26.32
CA GLN A 66 15.29 5.81 27.08
C GLN A 66 16.23 6.90 27.64
N ALA A 67 16.42 6.95 28.94
CA ALA A 67 17.16 8.01 29.61
C ALA A 67 16.68 9.43 29.22
N GLY A 68 15.36 9.62 29.09
CA GLY A 68 14.74 10.90 28.72
C GLY A 68 14.88 11.28 27.22
N ASN A 69 15.50 10.44 26.38
CA ASN A 69 15.62 10.68 24.96
C ASN A 69 14.60 9.85 24.18
N ILE A 70 13.99 10.43 23.14
CA ILE A 70 13.10 9.73 22.24
C ILE A 70 13.94 8.74 21.43
N VAL A 71 13.57 7.46 21.48
CA VAL A 71 14.29 6.37 20.78
C VAL A 71 13.41 5.60 19.81
N GLY A 72 12.09 5.78 19.86
CA GLY A 72 11.16 5.14 18.94
C GLY A 72 9.76 5.74 19.01
N TYR A 73 8.93 5.42 18.04
CA TYR A 73 7.51 5.81 17.99
C TYR A 73 6.68 4.76 17.25
N ALA A 74 5.38 4.76 17.50
CA ALA A 74 4.39 4.00 16.73
C ALA A 74 3.07 4.74 16.73
N PHE A 75 2.30 4.64 15.64
CA PHE A 75 0.97 5.24 15.54
C PHE A 75 0.00 4.41 14.72
N CYS A 76 -1.29 4.68 14.89
CA CYS A 76 -2.35 4.17 14.06
C CYS A 76 -3.26 5.30 13.58
N VAL A 77 -4.05 5.00 12.54
CA VAL A 77 -5.11 5.87 12.02
C VAL A 77 -6.43 5.12 12.13
N CYS A 78 -7.45 5.74 12.72
CA CYS A 78 -8.79 5.17 12.81
C CYS A 78 -9.71 5.77 11.74
N GLU A 79 -10.37 4.92 10.98
CA GLU A 79 -11.29 5.27 9.89
C GLU A 79 -12.62 4.53 10.07
N GLY A 80 -13.58 5.13 10.77
CA GLY A 80 -14.85 4.46 11.10
C GLY A 80 -14.62 3.23 11.97
N VAL A 81 -14.98 2.04 11.47
CA VAL A 81 -14.82 0.76 12.20
C VAL A 81 -13.44 0.12 11.98
N LYS A 82 -12.56 0.77 11.25
CA LYS A 82 -11.23 0.26 10.92
C LYS A 82 -10.13 1.08 11.59
N ALA A 83 -9.08 0.39 12.07
CA ALA A 83 -7.80 0.98 12.41
C ALA A 83 -6.71 0.47 11.47
N VAL A 84 -5.83 1.35 11.04
CA VAL A 84 -4.63 1.02 10.27
C VAL A 84 -3.42 1.31 11.13
N ILE A 85 -2.55 0.32 11.37
CA ILE A 85 -1.23 0.54 11.96
C ILE A 85 -0.42 1.31 10.93
N GLY A 86 -0.12 2.56 11.24
CA GLY A 86 0.53 3.47 10.30
C GLY A 86 2.01 3.23 10.21
N ASP A 87 2.69 3.21 11.35
CA ASP A 87 4.12 2.93 11.43
C ASP A 87 4.56 2.48 12.82
N VAL A 88 5.73 1.84 12.86
CA VAL A 88 6.49 1.49 14.06
C VAL A 88 7.97 1.68 13.72
N TYR A 89 8.67 2.51 14.47
CA TYR A 89 10.08 2.77 14.21
C TYR A 89 10.88 3.02 15.50
N ALA A 90 12.16 2.62 15.49
CA ALA A 90 13.11 2.94 16.55
C ALA A 90 14.52 3.12 15.99
N PHE A 91 15.33 3.96 16.64
CA PHE A 91 16.75 4.10 16.34
C PHE A 91 17.50 2.77 16.51
N GLY A 92 18.52 2.56 15.68
CA GLY A 92 19.41 1.42 15.79
C GLY A 92 18.84 0.09 15.31
N GLU A 93 17.69 0.09 14.67
CA GLU A 93 17.16 -1.08 13.98
C GLU A 93 18.04 -1.44 12.77
N THR A 94 18.33 -2.71 12.58
CA THR A 94 19.14 -3.21 11.47
C THR A 94 18.27 -4.01 10.48
N GLU A 95 18.82 -4.34 9.32
CA GLU A 95 18.10 -5.15 8.32
C GLU A 95 17.83 -6.59 8.79
N SER A 96 18.63 -7.08 9.73
CA SER A 96 18.61 -8.48 10.19
C SER A 96 18.00 -8.68 11.58
N THR A 97 17.78 -7.61 12.34
CA THR A 97 17.36 -7.72 13.75
C THR A 97 16.31 -6.67 14.08
N VAL A 98 15.13 -7.11 14.50
CA VAL A 98 14.09 -6.20 15.00
C VAL A 98 14.56 -5.59 16.33
N ASN A 99 14.49 -4.28 16.44
CA ASN A 99 14.78 -3.60 17.68
C ASN A 99 13.70 -3.98 18.72
N PRO A 100 14.06 -4.46 19.93
CA PRO A 100 13.10 -4.76 20.99
C PRO A 100 12.15 -3.60 21.33
N ILE A 101 12.58 -2.36 21.08
CA ILE A 101 11.74 -1.17 21.25
C ILE A 101 10.56 -1.19 20.27
N CYS A 102 10.77 -1.59 19.01
CA CYS A 102 9.69 -1.72 18.03
C CYS A 102 8.67 -2.77 18.46
N ASP A 103 9.11 -3.91 18.98
CA ASP A 103 8.23 -4.95 19.49
C ASP A 103 7.39 -4.44 20.68
N THR A 104 8.03 -3.74 21.63
CA THR A 104 7.34 -3.12 22.78
C THR A 104 6.30 -2.08 22.32
N LEU A 105 6.67 -1.18 21.41
CA LEU A 105 5.78 -0.17 20.86
C LEU A 105 4.59 -0.80 20.12
N LEU A 106 4.85 -1.84 19.32
CA LEU A 106 3.80 -2.57 18.62
C LEU A 106 2.83 -3.24 19.60
N HIS A 107 3.32 -3.85 20.67
CA HIS A 107 2.48 -4.45 21.70
C HIS A 107 1.49 -3.44 22.30
N HIS A 108 1.98 -2.27 22.72
CA HIS A 108 1.13 -1.20 23.23
C HIS A 108 0.13 -0.68 22.20
N LEU A 109 0.58 -0.54 20.93
CA LEU A 109 -0.29 -0.07 19.85
C LEU A 109 -1.41 -1.07 19.53
N LEU A 110 -1.09 -2.37 19.51
CA LEU A 110 -2.08 -3.43 19.29
C LEU A 110 -3.10 -3.51 20.46
N GLU A 111 -2.67 -3.31 21.70
CA GLU A 111 -3.57 -3.19 22.85
C GLU A 111 -4.52 -2.00 22.71
N LEU A 112 -3.97 -0.84 22.31
CA LEU A 112 -4.76 0.37 22.07
C LEU A 112 -5.86 0.15 21.05
N VAL A 113 -5.51 -0.37 19.85
CA VAL A 113 -6.49 -0.54 18.78
C VAL A 113 -7.54 -1.61 19.11
N GLN A 114 -7.15 -2.66 19.84
CA GLN A 114 -8.07 -3.70 20.29
C GLN A 114 -9.03 -3.23 21.39
N ALA A 115 -8.59 -2.29 22.24
CA ALA A 115 -9.40 -1.69 23.29
C ALA A 115 -10.26 -0.51 22.78
N THR A 116 -10.05 -0.04 21.54
CA THR A 116 -10.80 1.09 20.98
C THR A 116 -12.22 0.66 20.59
N PRO A 117 -13.27 1.21 21.21
CA PRO A 117 -14.65 0.83 20.91
C PRO A 117 -15.01 1.11 19.44
N GLY A 118 -15.70 0.15 18.81
CA GLY A 118 -16.15 0.27 17.42
C GLY A 118 -15.09 -0.04 16.38
N VAL A 119 -13.87 -0.45 16.76
CA VAL A 119 -12.87 -0.97 15.83
C VAL A 119 -13.06 -2.48 15.68
N ASP A 120 -13.62 -2.87 14.54
CA ASP A 120 -13.88 -4.28 14.20
C ASP A 120 -12.78 -4.85 13.31
N ARG A 121 -12.05 -3.98 12.60
CA ARG A 121 -10.99 -4.37 11.67
C ARG A 121 -9.70 -3.63 11.93
N VAL A 122 -8.58 -4.35 11.92
CA VAL A 122 -7.24 -3.76 12.01
C VAL A 122 -6.39 -4.26 10.85
N GLU A 123 -5.78 -3.33 10.11
CA GLU A 123 -4.88 -3.60 8.99
C GLU A 123 -3.49 -3.06 9.29
N SER A 124 -2.45 -3.76 8.82
CA SER A 124 -1.06 -3.33 8.94
C SER A 124 -0.26 -3.77 7.72
N GLN A 125 0.59 -2.89 7.20
CA GLN A 125 1.56 -3.18 6.14
C GLN A 125 2.87 -2.45 6.45
N LEU A 126 3.66 -3.00 7.36
CA LEU A 126 4.92 -2.41 7.81
C LEU A 126 6.07 -2.82 6.86
N LEU A 127 6.20 -2.09 5.75
CA LEU A 127 7.14 -2.40 4.66
C LEU A 127 8.61 -2.47 5.11
N MET A 128 8.97 -1.78 6.17
CA MET A 128 10.35 -1.73 6.64
C MET A 128 10.77 -2.99 7.41
N PHE A 129 9.83 -3.82 7.82
CA PHE A 129 10.12 -5.05 8.54
C PHE A 129 10.18 -6.26 7.60
N PRO A 130 11.20 -7.12 7.71
CA PRO A 130 11.24 -8.35 6.93
C PRO A 130 10.12 -9.32 7.36
N ASP A 131 9.79 -10.22 6.45
CA ASP A 131 8.85 -11.30 6.69
C ASP A 131 9.16 -12.06 7.99
N GLY A 132 8.15 -12.26 8.83
CA GLY A 132 8.25 -12.91 10.15
C GLY A 132 8.77 -12.03 11.29
N ALA A 133 9.33 -10.87 11.03
CA ALA A 133 10.03 -10.05 12.04
C ALA A 133 9.14 -9.59 13.21
N LEU A 134 7.90 -9.19 12.94
CA LEU A 134 6.89 -8.78 13.93
C LEU A 134 5.70 -9.76 13.99
N GLY A 135 5.78 -10.86 13.25
CA GLY A 135 4.66 -11.76 13.03
C GLY A 135 4.12 -12.43 14.29
N GLU A 136 4.96 -12.66 15.30
CA GLU A 136 4.53 -13.29 16.56
C GLU A 136 3.58 -12.36 17.35
N ALA A 137 3.92 -11.07 17.49
CA ALA A 137 3.10 -10.09 18.19
C ALA A 137 1.70 -9.96 17.58
N PHE A 138 1.61 -10.03 16.25
CA PHE A 138 0.35 -10.01 15.51
C PHE A 138 -0.43 -11.33 15.65
N ARG A 139 0.21 -12.48 15.39
CA ARG A 139 -0.45 -13.80 15.44
C ARG A 139 -0.99 -14.12 16.83
N ALA A 140 -0.26 -13.79 17.90
CA ALA A 140 -0.72 -13.94 19.26
C ALA A 140 -2.03 -13.20 19.58
N ARG A 141 -2.38 -12.19 18.74
CA ARG A 141 -3.60 -11.40 18.85
C ARG A 141 -4.66 -11.71 17.79
N GLY A 142 -4.53 -12.84 17.10
CA GLY A 142 -5.51 -13.32 16.13
C GLY A 142 -5.44 -12.64 14.75
N PHE A 143 -4.31 -12.03 14.39
CA PHE A 143 -4.11 -11.53 13.05
C PHE A 143 -3.75 -12.65 12.06
N VAL A 144 -4.25 -12.52 10.85
CA VAL A 144 -3.88 -13.35 9.70
C VAL A 144 -2.78 -12.65 8.92
N SER A 145 -1.74 -13.40 8.57
CA SER A 145 -0.60 -12.93 7.78
C SER A 145 -0.83 -13.17 6.29
N PHE A 146 -0.46 -12.17 5.49
CA PHE A 146 -0.42 -12.22 4.03
C PHE A 146 0.99 -11.82 3.58
N PRO A 147 1.88 -12.78 3.24
CA PRO A 147 3.21 -12.49 2.73
C PRO A 147 3.16 -11.69 1.44
N ARG A 148 3.99 -10.64 1.35
CA ARG A 148 4.08 -9.73 0.21
C ARG A 148 5.50 -9.55 -0.26
N CYS A 149 5.67 -9.33 -1.56
CA CYS A 149 6.94 -8.98 -2.18
C CYS A 149 6.94 -7.51 -2.58
N PHE A 150 7.95 -6.77 -2.14
CA PHE A 150 8.33 -5.51 -2.76
C PHE A 150 9.29 -5.83 -3.90
N MET A 151 8.90 -5.49 -5.12
CA MET A 151 9.67 -5.82 -6.32
C MET A 151 10.20 -4.56 -6.98
N LEU A 152 11.37 -4.67 -7.60
CA LEU A 152 12.07 -3.60 -8.29
C LEU A 152 12.50 -4.05 -9.69
N ARG A 153 12.35 -3.16 -10.69
CA ARG A 153 12.92 -3.28 -12.03
C ARG A 153 13.87 -2.11 -12.26
N ASP A 154 15.12 -2.41 -12.56
CA ASP A 154 16.08 -1.44 -13.06
C ASP A 154 15.88 -1.30 -14.58
N LEU A 155 15.58 -0.10 -15.04
CA LEU A 155 15.26 0.16 -16.45
C LEU A 155 16.50 0.30 -17.33
N GLU A 156 17.68 0.53 -16.76
CA GLU A 156 18.95 0.49 -17.50
C GLU A 156 19.38 -0.95 -17.77
N ALA A 157 19.25 -1.83 -16.77
CA ALA A 157 19.55 -3.25 -16.90
C ALA A 157 18.48 -4.02 -17.70
N HIS A 158 17.23 -3.61 -17.55
CA HIS A 158 16.06 -4.20 -18.19
C HIS A 158 15.22 -3.12 -18.90
N PRO A 159 15.70 -2.58 -20.05
CA PRO A 159 14.99 -1.54 -20.78
C PRO A 159 13.64 -2.03 -21.31
N SER A 160 12.79 -1.10 -21.73
CA SER A 160 11.51 -1.45 -22.35
C SER A 160 11.73 -2.21 -23.64
N ARG A 161 10.95 -3.27 -23.84
CA ARG A 161 10.96 -4.09 -25.08
C ARG A 161 10.12 -3.51 -26.21
N LEU A 162 9.39 -2.41 -25.98
CA LEU A 162 8.55 -1.80 -27.00
C LEU A 162 9.34 -1.27 -28.21
N ASP A 163 10.61 -0.95 -28.03
CA ASP A 163 11.48 -0.49 -29.10
C ASP A 163 11.99 -1.66 -29.98
N THR A 164 11.98 -2.88 -29.42
CA THR A 164 12.44 -4.11 -30.11
C THR A 164 11.30 -5.01 -30.54
N ASP A 165 10.11 -4.85 -29.97
CA ASP A 165 8.90 -5.63 -30.31
C ASP A 165 7.69 -4.70 -30.50
N PRO A 166 7.51 -4.13 -31.69
CA PRO A 166 6.38 -3.26 -32.02
C PRO A 166 5.01 -3.92 -31.87
N ALA A 167 4.92 -5.25 -31.87
CA ALA A 167 3.65 -5.96 -31.68
C ALA A 167 3.04 -5.69 -30.31
N LEU A 168 3.88 -5.36 -29.29
CA LEU A 168 3.43 -4.96 -27.96
C LEU A 168 2.78 -3.56 -27.91
N LEU A 169 2.85 -2.77 -29.01
CA LEU A 169 2.28 -1.41 -29.05
C LEU A 169 0.77 -1.39 -29.33
N HIS A 170 0.22 -2.48 -29.82
CA HIS A 170 -1.17 -2.50 -30.27
C HIS A 170 -2.05 -3.22 -29.24
N PRO A 171 -2.93 -2.49 -28.53
CA PRO A 171 -3.86 -3.10 -27.57
C PRO A 171 -4.90 -4.00 -28.26
N GLY A 172 -5.00 -3.96 -29.61
CA GLY A 172 -5.97 -4.72 -30.42
C GLY A 172 -7.43 -4.32 -30.17
N ARG A 173 -8.34 -4.81 -31.01
CA ARG A 173 -9.80 -4.85 -30.76
C ARG A 173 -10.45 -3.51 -30.37
N GLY A 174 -10.11 -2.39 -31.00
CA GLY A 174 -10.76 -1.11 -30.71
C GLY A 174 -10.41 -0.50 -29.33
N LEU A 175 -9.38 -1.01 -28.64
CA LEU A 175 -8.89 -0.42 -27.40
C LEU A 175 -7.92 0.72 -27.68
N ILE A 176 -8.04 1.79 -26.87
CA ILE A 176 -7.17 2.97 -26.94
C ILE A 176 -6.39 3.08 -25.63
N LEU A 177 -5.05 3.12 -25.71
CA LEU A 177 -4.17 3.41 -24.59
C LEU A 177 -3.91 4.92 -24.52
N GLN A 178 -4.12 5.51 -23.36
CA GLN A 178 -3.85 6.94 -23.12
C GLN A 178 -3.43 7.22 -21.69
N ALA A 179 -2.76 8.35 -21.47
CA ALA A 179 -2.39 8.81 -20.13
C ALA A 179 -3.64 9.06 -19.29
N TRP A 180 -3.52 8.80 -17.98
CA TRP A 180 -4.62 8.97 -17.04
C TRP A 180 -5.03 10.46 -16.96
N GLN A 181 -6.32 10.71 -16.94
CA GLN A 181 -6.93 12.04 -16.84
C GLN A 181 -7.99 12.03 -15.74
N PRO A 182 -8.32 13.17 -15.10
CA PRO A 182 -9.34 13.24 -14.04
C PRO A 182 -10.71 12.70 -14.45
N GLU A 183 -11.07 12.77 -15.72
CA GLU A 183 -12.33 12.25 -16.28
C GLU A 183 -12.43 10.72 -16.19
N PHE A 184 -11.30 10.00 -16.02
CA PHE A 184 -11.28 8.55 -15.86
C PHE A 184 -11.47 8.11 -14.41
N TYR A 185 -11.59 9.04 -13.46
CA TYR A 185 -11.68 8.72 -12.02
C TYR A 185 -12.75 7.68 -11.70
N GLU A 186 -14.00 7.95 -12.09
CA GLU A 186 -15.13 7.06 -11.80
C GLU A 186 -14.99 5.70 -12.50
N GLY A 187 -14.61 5.68 -13.78
CA GLY A 187 -14.40 4.45 -14.52
C GLY A 187 -13.24 3.62 -13.93
N THR A 188 -12.17 4.29 -13.47
CA THR A 188 -11.04 3.64 -12.79
C THR A 188 -11.48 3.02 -11.46
N ALA A 189 -12.24 3.72 -10.63
CA ALA A 189 -12.74 3.19 -9.37
C ALA A 189 -13.67 1.98 -9.59
N GLN A 190 -14.57 2.05 -10.58
CA GLN A 190 -15.43 0.93 -10.97
C GLN A 190 -14.62 -0.30 -11.44
N LEU A 191 -13.57 -0.07 -12.23
CA LEU A 191 -12.69 -1.15 -12.68
C LEU A 191 -11.95 -1.78 -11.50
N ILE A 192 -11.38 -0.98 -10.59
CA ILE A 192 -10.70 -1.47 -9.39
C ILE A 192 -11.65 -2.34 -8.59
N HIS A 193 -12.85 -1.85 -8.26
CA HIS A 193 -13.85 -2.63 -7.53
C HIS A 193 -14.19 -3.94 -8.25
N ARG A 194 -14.49 -3.90 -9.54
CA ARG A 194 -14.82 -5.08 -10.36
C ARG A 194 -13.71 -6.13 -10.39
N CYS A 195 -12.43 -5.69 -10.40
CA CYS A 195 -11.28 -6.59 -10.46
C CYS A 195 -10.90 -7.19 -9.12
N TYR A 196 -11.17 -6.48 -8.02
CA TYR A 196 -10.63 -6.81 -6.70
C TYR A 196 -11.67 -7.24 -5.68
N ALA A 197 -12.98 -7.00 -5.87
CA ALA A 197 -14.02 -7.32 -4.88
C ALA A 197 -13.95 -8.77 -4.36
N ASN A 198 -13.62 -9.72 -5.23
CA ASN A 198 -13.45 -11.14 -4.90
C ASN A 198 -11.99 -11.61 -4.99
N HIS A 199 -11.03 -10.69 -4.99
CA HIS A 199 -9.62 -11.00 -5.06
C HIS A 199 -9.03 -11.20 -3.66
N MET A 200 -7.96 -11.99 -3.53
CA MET A 200 -7.28 -12.21 -2.25
C MET A 200 -6.86 -10.90 -1.56
N ASP A 201 -6.50 -9.86 -2.31
CA ASP A 201 -6.10 -8.57 -1.77
C ASP A 201 -7.27 -7.80 -1.12
N ALA A 202 -8.54 -8.16 -1.38
CA ALA A 202 -9.68 -7.64 -0.62
C ALA A 202 -9.73 -8.17 0.82
N GLY A 203 -9.00 -9.24 1.10
CA GLY A 203 -8.72 -9.70 2.47
C GLY A 203 -7.74 -8.80 3.20
N ILE A 204 -6.80 -8.17 2.47
CA ILE A 204 -5.75 -7.30 3.00
C ILE A 204 -6.24 -5.86 3.16
N ASN A 205 -6.90 -5.31 2.13
CA ASN A 205 -7.44 -3.95 2.10
C ASN A 205 -8.95 -3.99 1.81
N ASP A 206 -9.75 -3.65 2.80
CA ASP A 206 -11.22 -3.65 2.70
C ASP A 206 -11.79 -2.64 1.70
N GLN A 207 -11.02 -1.61 1.35
CA GLN A 207 -11.41 -0.60 0.35
C GLN A 207 -11.71 -1.24 -1.02
N TYR A 208 -11.18 -2.41 -1.30
CA TYR A 208 -11.49 -3.15 -2.53
C TYR A 208 -12.87 -3.81 -2.54
N ARG A 209 -13.50 -4.02 -1.37
CA ARG A 209 -14.76 -4.78 -1.24
C ARG A 209 -15.99 -4.04 -1.76
N THR A 210 -15.95 -2.72 -1.82
CA THR A 210 -17.07 -1.87 -2.25
C THR A 210 -16.65 -0.82 -3.25
N LEU A 211 -17.59 -0.33 -4.08
CA LEU A 211 -17.30 0.76 -5.00
C LEU A 211 -16.88 2.03 -4.26
N HIS A 212 -17.57 2.38 -3.16
CA HIS A 212 -17.17 3.52 -2.33
C HIS A 212 -15.77 3.37 -1.74
N GLY A 213 -15.42 2.16 -1.31
CA GLY A 213 -14.05 1.84 -0.86
C GLY A 213 -13.03 2.02 -1.98
N ALA A 214 -13.32 1.54 -3.20
CA ALA A 214 -12.43 1.72 -4.36
C ALA A 214 -12.27 3.21 -4.74
N GLN A 215 -13.33 4.01 -4.63
CA GLN A 215 -13.25 5.47 -4.81
C GLN A 215 -12.36 6.12 -3.75
N ARG A 216 -12.50 5.73 -2.48
CA ARG A 216 -11.61 6.22 -1.39
C ARG A 216 -10.15 5.79 -1.61
N PHE A 217 -9.93 4.55 -2.00
CA PHE A 217 -8.59 4.04 -2.33
C PHE A 217 -7.94 4.87 -3.44
N LEU A 218 -8.66 5.10 -4.54
CA LEU A 218 -8.18 5.92 -5.65
C LEU A 218 -7.95 7.38 -5.22
N HIS A 219 -8.86 7.95 -4.41
CA HIS A 219 -8.69 9.27 -3.83
C HIS A 219 -7.40 9.37 -3.01
N ASN A 220 -7.13 8.36 -2.19
CA ASN A 220 -5.93 8.33 -1.37
C ASN A 220 -4.65 8.28 -2.23
N ILE A 221 -4.61 7.47 -3.28
CA ILE A 221 -3.47 7.44 -4.22
C ILE A 221 -3.22 8.82 -4.86
N ILE A 222 -4.28 9.51 -5.28
CA ILE A 222 -4.17 10.77 -6.01
C ILE A 222 -3.83 11.95 -5.10
N ARG A 223 -4.33 11.97 -3.87
CA ARG A 223 -4.29 13.13 -2.98
C ARG A 223 -3.26 13.06 -1.87
N PHE A 224 -2.94 11.85 -1.40
CA PHE A 224 -2.05 11.70 -0.26
C PHE A 224 -0.71 11.07 -0.66
N PRO A 225 0.43 11.66 -0.24
CA PRO A 225 1.76 11.20 -0.65
C PRO A 225 2.25 9.94 0.10
N GLY A 226 1.39 9.23 0.82
CA GLY A 226 1.78 8.02 1.55
C GLY A 226 2.41 6.93 0.67
N CYS A 227 1.94 6.83 -0.59
CA CYS A 227 2.53 5.95 -1.61
C CYS A 227 3.32 6.74 -2.67
N GLY A 228 3.89 7.91 -2.32
CA GLY A 228 4.53 8.83 -3.25
C GLY A 228 3.55 9.83 -3.87
N VAL A 229 4.05 10.70 -4.73
CA VAL A 229 3.24 11.70 -5.44
C VAL A 229 2.68 11.09 -6.71
N PHE A 230 1.36 11.08 -6.83
CA PHE A 230 0.69 10.57 -8.02
C PHE A 230 1.25 11.19 -9.31
N ASP A 231 1.58 10.33 -10.28
CA ASP A 231 2.16 10.71 -11.57
C ASP A 231 1.17 10.38 -12.70
N PRO A 232 0.26 11.30 -13.04
CA PRO A 232 -0.74 11.07 -14.09
C PRO A 232 -0.12 10.89 -15.48
N GLU A 233 1.05 11.47 -15.73
CA GLU A 233 1.75 11.36 -17.01
C GLU A 233 2.41 9.99 -17.22
N ASN A 234 2.64 9.22 -16.12
CA ASN A 234 3.11 7.85 -16.18
C ASN A 234 2.07 6.85 -15.67
N SER A 235 0.82 7.28 -15.54
CA SER A 235 -0.35 6.45 -15.27
C SER A 235 -1.16 6.28 -16.56
N TRP A 236 -1.63 5.07 -16.82
CA TRP A 236 -2.18 4.69 -18.13
C TRP A 236 -3.52 4.00 -17.99
N VAL A 237 -4.43 4.29 -18.92
CA VAL A 237 -5.72 3.61 -19.03
C VAL A 237 -5.89 3.02 -20.44
N LEU A 238 -6.54 1.86 -20.48
CA LEU A 238 -7.11 1.30 -21.69
C LEU A 238 -8.61 1.50 -21.65
N ARG A 239 -9.16 2.16 -22.67
CA ARG A 239 -10.60 2.33 -22.83
C ARG A 239 -11.07 1.74 -24.17
N ASP A 240 -12.33 1.35 -24.20
CA ASP A 240 -12.97 0.96 -25.44
C ASP A 240 -13.26 2.22 -26.30
N ALA A 241 -12.79 2.19 -27.56
CA ALA A 241 -13.03 3.26 -28.52
C ALA A 241 -14.52 3.41 -28.86
N ASP A 242 -15.25 2.29 -28.92
CA ASP A 242 -16.63 2.21 -29.39
C ASP A 242 -17.65 2.41 -28.28
N ALA A 243 -17.26 2.26 -26.99
CA ALA A 243 -18.16 2.45 -25.86
C ALA A 243 -18.75 3.87 -25.78
N SER A 244 -18.06 4.86 -26.36
CA SER A 244 -18.58 6.23 -26.49
C SER A 244 -19.68 6.37 -27.55
N ALA A 245 -19.75 5.47 -28.52
CA ALA A 245 -20.69 5.52 -29.62
C ALA A 245 -22.03 4.83 -29.34
N ASN A 246 -22.04 3.83 -28.44
CA ASN A 246 -23.21 2.94 -28.25
C ASN A 246 -24.15 3.33 -27.08
N ASN A 247 -23.83 4.32 -26.28
CA ASN A 247 -24.72 4.76 -25.19
C ASN A 247 -25.72 5.82 -25.69
N HIS A 248 -26.91 5.39 -26.08
CA HIS A 248 -28.04 6.20 -26.53
C HIS A 248 -28.75 6.98 -25.41
N SER A 249 -28.21 7.08 -24.21
CA SER A 249 -28.77 7.88 -23.12
C SER A 249 -28.25 9.32 -23.13
N GLY A 250 -29.14 10.18 -23.29
CA GLY A 250 -29.29 11.59 -23.69
C GLY A 250 -28.39 12.67 -23.17
N ASP A 251 -27.39 12.51 -22.32
CA ASP A 251 -26.53 13.63 -21.89
C ASP A 251 -25.04 13.27 -22.09
N PRO A 252 -24.32 13.95 -23.01
CA PRO A 252 -22.89 13.75 -23.22
C PRO A 252 -22.03 14.03 -21.99
N ALA A 253 -22.50 14.89 -21.06
CA ALA A 253 -21.77 15.27 -19.85
C ALA A 253 -21.76 14.18 -18.76
N MET A 254 -22.62 13.17 -18.84
CA MET A 254 -22.73 12.05 -17.89
C MET A 254 -22.10 10.73 -18.36
N ARG A 255 -21.36 10.73 -19.45
CA ARG A 255 -20.75 9.50 -20.02
C ARG A 255 -19.42 9.20 -19.36
N THR A 256 -19.41 8.31 -18.37
CA THR A 256 -18.17 7.75 -17.85
C THR A 256 -17.58 6.79 -18.88
N PRO A 257 -16.35 7.03 -19.39
CA PRO A 257 -15.71 6.12 -20.32
C PRO A 257 -15.56 4.72 -19.70
N ALA A 258 -15.88 3.68 -20.46
CA ALA A 258 -15.64 2.31 -20.03
C ALA A 258 -14.12 2.04 -19.98
N ILE A 259 -13.57 1.95 -18.77
CA ILE A 259 -12.16 1.63 -18.54
C ILE A 259 -12.01 0.13 -18.44
N GLU A 260 -11.15 -0.43 -19.29
CA GLU A 260 -10.90 -1.86 -19.41
C GLU A 260 -9.59 -2.29 -18.74
N ALA A 261 -8.63 -1.40 -18.66
CA ALA A 261 -7.43 -1.61 -17.85
C ALA A 261 -6.89 -0.29 -17.33
N VAL A 262 -6.19 -0.34 -16.19
CA VAL A 262 -5.50 0.80 -15.60
C VAL A 262 -4.15 0.37 -15.01
N LEU A 263 -3.16 1.25 -15.14
CA LEU A 263 -1.89 1.21 -14.43
C LEU A 263 -1.69 2.60 -13.82
N LEU A 264 -1.60 2.67 -12.49
CA LEU A 264 -1.38 3.92 -11.75
C LEU A 264 0.01 3.93 -11.15
N CYS A 265 0.70 5.04 -11.31
CA CYS A 265 2.05 5.28 -10.77
C CYS A 265 2.07 6.47 -9.83
N SER A 266 2.94 6.37 -8.82
CA SER A 266 3.35 7.49 -7.98
C SER A 266 4.86 7.64 -8.00
N ARG A 267 5.35 8.88 -8.03
CA ARG A 267 6.77 9.18 -7.94
C ARG A 267 7.20 9.13 -6.49
N VAL A 268 8.05 8.16 -6.16
CA VAL A 268 8.55 7.93 -4.80
C VAL A 268 9.96 8.47 -4.58
N ARG A 269 10.70 8.75 -5.67
CA ARG A 269 11.98 9.46 -5.71
C ARG A 269 12.10 10.12 -7.08
N GLY A 270 13.03 11.05 -7.27
CA GLY A 270 13.19 11.78 -8.53
C GLY A 270 13.33 10.87 -9.77
N ASP A 271 13.93 9.71 -9.59
CA ASP A 271 14.22 8.72 -10.63
C ASP A 271 13.52 7.35 -10.41
N VAL A 272 12.61 7.24 -9.43
CA VAL A 272 11.87 6.01 -9.11
C VAL A 272 10.37 6.26 -9.10
N ASN A 273 9.63 5.48 -9.88
CA ASN A 273 8.18 5.42 -9.85
C ASN A 273 7.71 4.10 -9.22
N HIS A 274 6.70 4.19 -8.38
CA HIS A 274 6.02 3.03 -7.77
C HIS A 274 4.69 2.78 -8.48
N ILE A 275 4.50 1.58 -9.00
CA ILE A 275 3.20 1.15 -9.55
C ILE A 275 2.30 0.83 -8.37
N THR A 276 1.38 1.74 -8.07
CA THR A 276 0.45 1.63 -6.93
C THR A 276 -0.71 0.71 -7.24
N GLN A 277 -1.08 0.61 -8.53
CA GLN A 277 -2.19 -0.22 -8.97
C GLN A 277 -2.01 -0.65 -10.43
N ILE A 278 -2.32 -1.93 -10.72
CA ILE A 278 -2.52 -2.42 -12.08
C ILE A 278 -3.69 -3.39 -12.08
N CYS A 279 -4.67 -3.17 -12.91
CA CYS A 279 -5.77 -4.12 -13.09
C CYS A 279 -6.31 -4.11 -14.52
N ILE A 280 -6.83 -5.25 -14.93
CA ILE A 280 -7.39 -5.51 -16.26
C ILE A 280 -8.70 -6.25 -16.07
N THR A 281 -9.73 -5.83 -16.78
CA THR A 281 -11.03 -6.52 -16.83
C THR A 281 -10.83 -8.03 -17.01
N PRO A 282 -11.48 -8.88 -16.21
CA PRO A 282 -11.22 -10.32 -16.21
C PRO A 282 -11.30 -10.98 -17.59
N SER A 283 -12.26 -10.58 -18.43
CA SER A 283 -12.44 -11.09 -19.81
C SER A 283 -11.31 -10.75 -20.77
N LEU A 284 -10.48 -9.75 -20.44
CA LEU A 284 -9.36 -9.30 -21.26
C LEU A 284 -8.00 -9.76 -20.72
N ARG A 285 -7.98 -10.54 -19.65
CA ARG A 285 -6.75 -11.14 -19.12
C ARG A 285 -6.21 -12.21 -20.06
N GLY A 286 -4.91 -12.48 -19.99
CA GLY A 286 -4.27 -13.49 -20.84
C GLY A 286 -3.92 -13.04 -22.26
N HIS A 287 -4.29 -11.81 -22.67
CA HIS A 287 -4.05 -11.26 -24.00
C HIS A 287 -2.82 -10.34 -24.09
N GLY A 288 -1.90 -10.39 -23.12
CA GLY A 288 -0.67 -9.58 -23.14
C GLY A 288 -0.83 -8.13 -22.69
N LEU A 289 -2.04 -7.65 -22.37
CA LEU A 289 -2.31 -6.24 -22.04
C LEU A 289 -1.53 -5.76 -20.81
N GLY A 290 -1.38 -6.61 -19.79
CA GLY A 290 -0.59 -6.26 -18.60
C GLY A 290 0.89 -6.03 -18.89
N GLN A 291 1.47 -6.88 -19.75
CA GLN A 291 2.83 -6.72 -20.23
C GLN A 291 2.97 -5.44 -21.05
N MET A 292 2.06 -5.18 -21.98
CA MET A 292 2.05 -3.98 -22.81
C MET A 292 2.01 -2.72 -21.94
N MET A 293 1.14 -2.66 -20.92
CA MET A 293 1.04 -1.50 -20.02
C MET A 293 2.30 -1.28 -19.20
N LEU A 294 2.92 -2.36 -18.69
CA LEU A 294 4.19 -2.30 -17.95
C LEU A 294 5.33 -1.78 -18.83
N GLU A 295 5.44 -2.30 -20.06
CA GLU A 295 6.46 -1.88 -21.00
C GLU A 295 6.25 -0.43 -21.46
N HIS A 296 4.99 -0.02 -21.67
CA HIS A 296 4.66 1.37 -22.01
C HIS A 296 5.01 2.33 -20.87
N CYS A 297 4.64 1.98 -19.62
CA CYS A 297 5.01 2.73 -18.43
C CYS A 297 6.53 2.85 -18.29
N ALA A 298 7.28 1.77 -18.53
CA ALA A 298 8.74 1.77 -18.48
C ALA A 298 9.32 2.74 -19.53
N ARG A 299 8.89 2.63 -20.80
CA ARG A 299 9.38 3.46 -21.90
C ARG A 299 9.11 4.95 -21.68
N GLU A 300 7.87 5.29 -21.33
CA GLU A 300 7.48 6.69 -21.13
C GLU A 300 8.11 7.27 -19.85
N GLY A 301 8.29 6.44 -18.82
CA GLY A 301 9.04 6.80 -17.62
C GLY A 301 10.50 7.12 -17.92
N MET A 302 11.20 6.27 -18.69
CA MET A 302 12.60 6.50 -19.08
C MET A 302 12.78 7.83 -19.83
N LYS A 303 11.86 8.19 -20.72
CA LYS A 303 11.89 9.48 -21.42
C LYS A 303 11.84 10.69 -20.46
N ARG A 304 11.31 10.47 -19.25
CA ARG A 304 11.17 11.49 -18.19
C ARG A 304 12.18 11.31 -17.06
N GLY A 305 13.22 10.51 -17.28
CA GLY A 305 14.33 10.31 -16.33
C GLY A 305 14.04 9.28 -15.23
N VAL A 306 12.96 8.50 -15.33
CA VAL A 306 12.74 7.36 -14.43
C VAL A 306 13.75 6.27 -14.75
N ARG A 307 14.48 5.80 -13.74
CA ARG A 307 15.48 4.74 -13.85
C ARG A 307 14.99 3.43 -13.26
N GLN A 308 14.05 3.49 -12.34
CA GLN A 308 13.55 2.31 -11.64
C GLN A 308 12.02 2.34 -11.52
N LEU A 309 11.42 1.16 -11.65
CA LEU A 309 10.03 0.92 -11.32
C LEU A 309 9.94 -0.03 -10.14
N SER A 310 9.12 0.28 -9.16
CA SER A 310 8.83 -0.61 -8.03
C SER A 310 7.34 -0.93 -7.95
N LEU A 311 7.00 -2.00 -7.26
CA LEU A 311 5.62 -2.39 -6.95
C LEU A 311 5.58 -3.30 -5.73
N THR A 312 4.38 -3.48 -5.17
CA THR A 312 4.13 -4.52 -4.17
C THR A 312 3.10 -5.53 -4.69
N VAL A 313 3.32 -6.80 -4.38
CA VAL A 313 2.41 -7.90 -4.77
C VAL A 313 2.28 -8.92 -3.67
N THR A 314 1.08 -9.47 -3.47
CA THR A 314 0.87 -10.61 -2.57
C THR A 314 1.59 -11.84 -3.11
N GLU A 315 2.36 -12.52 -2.26
CA GLU A 315 3.23 -13.64 -2.69
C GLU A 315 2.42 -14.77 -3.33
N ALA A 316 1.22 -15.03 -2.83
CA ALA A 316 0.30 -16.04 -3.37
C ALA A 316 -0.32 -15.66 -4.72
N ASN A 317 -0.22 -14.39 -5.17
CA ASN A 317 -0.70 -13.97 -6.49
C ASN A 317 0.31 -14.37 -7.59
N LEU A 318 0.41 -15.67 -7.84
CA LEU A 318 1.36 -16.24 -8.80
C LEU A 318 1.23 -15.67 -10.22
N PRO A 319 0.00 -15.46 -10.77
CA PRO A 319 -0.14 -14.89 -12.11
C PRO A 319 0.48 -13.49 -12.23
N ALA A 320 0.26 -12.62 -11.23
CA ALA A 320 0.84 -11.28 -11.21
C ALA A 320 2.36 -11.32 -11.01
N ARG A 321 2.85 -12.14 -10.07
CA ARG A 321 4.29 -12.32 -9.85
C ARG A 321 5.01 -12.76 -11.13
N HIS A 322 4.51 -13.79 -11.81
CA HIS A 322 5.09 -14.25 -13.06
C HIS A 322 5.06 -13.19 -14.17
N LEU A 323 4.00 -12.35 -14.20
CA LEU A 323 3.97 -11.21 -15.11
C LEU A 323 5.12 -10.24 -14.80
N TYR A 324 5.32 -9.86 -13.55
CA TYR A 324 6.37 -8.92 -13.14
C TYR A 324 7.78 -9.50 -13.37
N GLU A 325 8.03 -10.73 -12.95
CA GLU A 325 9.31 -11.41 -13.14
C GLU A 325 9.71 -11.47 -14.62
N ARG A 326 8.77 -11.83 -15.51
CA ARG A 326 9.00 -11.83 -16.96
C ARG A 326 9.25 -10.44 -17.55
N ASN A 327 8.82 -9.39 -16.86
CA ASN A 327 9.07 -7.99 -17.24
C ASN A 327 10.25 -7.37 -16.47
N GLY A 328 11.18 -8.19 -15.96
CA GLY A 328 12.44 -7.74 -15.39
C GLY A 328 12.35 -7.21 -13.95
N PHE A 329 11.22 -7.42 -13.26
CA PHE A 329 11.13 -7.15 -11.82
C PHE A 329 11.73 -8.31 -11.03
N SER A 330 12.50 -7.99 -10.00
CA SER A 330 13.02 -8.93 -9.00
C SER A 330 12.56 -8.54 -7.61
N THR A 331 12.42 -9.51 -6.71
CA THR A 331 12.07 -9.25 -5.32
C THR A 331 13.24 -8.59 -4.61
N LEU A 332 13.07 -7.34 -4.20
CA LEU A 332 14.03 -6.61 -3.39
C LEU A 332 13.87 -6.92 -1.91
N HIS A 333 12.62 -7.04 -1.44
CA HIS A 333 12.28 -7.21 -0.04
C HIS A 333 10.97 -7.99 0.12
N ARG A 334 10.87 -8.79 1.19
CA ARG A 334 9.64 -9.48 1.61
C ARG A 334 9.19 -8.95 2.95
N PHE A 335 7.87 -8.76 3.09
CA PHE A 335 7.23 -8.28 4.31
C PHE A 335 5.84 -8.92 4.45
N GLU A 336 5.17 -8.68 5.56
CA GLU A 336 3.83 -9.20 5.82
C GLU A 336 2.81 -8.06 5.87
N ALA A 337 1.66 -8.26 5.21
CA ALA A 337 0.45 -7.55 5.58
C ALA A 337 -0.28 -8.37 6.65
N MET A 338 -0.70 -7.71 7.73
CA MET A 338 -1.37 -8.31 8.87
C MET A 338 -2.78 -7.76 8.99
N VAL A 339 -3.76 -8.64 9.11
CA VAL A 339 -5.16 -8.26 9.19
C VAL A 339 -5.85 -9.03 10.31
N ARG A 340 -6.60 -8.30 11.14
CA ARG A 340 -7.58 -8.86 12.08
C ARG A 340 -8.96 -8.30 11.72
N ASP A 341 -9.93 -9.18 11.50
CA ASP A 341 -11.29 -8.83 11.13
C ASP A 341 -12.26 -9.56 12.08
N SER A 342 -12.77 -8.86 13.09
CA SER A 342 -13.68 -9.43 14.10
C SER A 342 -15.09 -9.65 13.56
N SER A 343 -15.47 -8.92 12.49
CA SER A 343 -16.77 -9.09 11.85
C SER A 343 -16.89 -10.43 11.12
N ALA A 344 -15.79 -10.90 10.53
CA ALA A 344 -15.73 -12.21 9.86
C ALA A 344 -15.87 -13.39 10.85
N ALA A 345 -15.36 -13.25 12.08
CA ALA A 345 -15.50 -14.26 13.12
C ALA A 345 -16.96 -14.40 13.60
N SER A 346 -17.69 -13.29 13.68
CA SER A 346 -19.10 -13.29 14.11
C SER A 346 -20.06 -13.86 13.07
N GLU A 347 -19.70 -13.86 11.78
CA GLU A 347 -20.49 -14.49 10.71
C GLU A 347 -20.34 -16.02 10.71
N LEU A 348 -19.20 -16.54 11.11
CA LEU A 348 -18.95 -17.99 11.25
C LEU A 348 -19.61 -18.58 12.50
N GLU A 349 -19.86 -17.77 13.54
CA GLU A 349 -20.51 -18.17 14.79
C GLU A 349 -22.05 -18.02 14.78
N ARG A 350 -22.65 -17.41 13.74
CA ARG A 350 -24.11 -17.38 13.63
C ARG A 350 -24.61 -18.77 13.24
N PRO A 351 -25.32 -19.49 14.11
CA PRO A 351 -25.92 -20.78 13.76
C PRO A 351 -26.90 -20.51 12.60
N ASN A 352 -26.79 -21.37 11.59
CA ASN A 352 -27.68 -21.40 10.41
C ASN A 352 -29.13 -21.63 10.83
N LEU A 353 -29.86 -20.58 11.20
CA LEU A 353 -31.25 -20.61 11.63
C LEU A 353 -32.23 -20.66 10.43
N SER A 354 -31.85 -21.36 9.38
CA SER A 354 -32.72 -21.60 8.25
C SER A 354 -32.96 -23.10 8.06
N VAL A 355 -33.61 -23.75 8.98
CA VAL A 355 -34.44 -24.94 8.70
C VAL A 355 -35.36 -25.19 9.92
N VAL A 356 -36.52 -24.58 10.00
CA VAL A 356 -37.79 -25.17 10.48
C VAL A 356 -38.92 -24.31 9.89
N ARG A 357 -39.42 -24.71 8.75
CA ARG A 357 -40.83 -24.56 8.37
C ARG A 357 -41.23 -25.88 7.74
N ALA A 358 -41.75 -26.73 8.57
CA ALA A 358 -42.60 -27.83 8.16
C ALA A 358 -43.84 -27.79 9.06
N GLY A 359 -44.99 -27.86 8.46
CA GLY A 359 -46.30 -28.01 9.11
C GLY A 359 -47.34 -27.09 8.49
#